data_706d01debfbd8f775b2c1f2c0c1c6956
#
_entry.id   706d01debfbd8f775b2c1f2c0c1c6956
#
_cell.length_a   1.000
_cell.length_b   1.000
_cell.length_c   1.000
_cell.angle_alpha   90.00
_cell.angle_beta   90.00
_cell.angle_gamma   90.00
#
_symmetry.space_group_name_H-M   'P 1'
#
loop_
_entity.id
_entity.type
_entity.pdbx_description
1 polymer ?
#
loop_
_entity_poly.entity_id
_entity_poly.type
_entity_poly.pdbx_seq_one_letter_code
_entity_poly.pdbx_strand_id
1 'polypeptide(L)'
;MTGDSSKHIYMLENMPKLILAVFLVHASGLFAQTPGWQPPAGHRQLPLWPGTPPDAQFGPPPNTEKMPEPGEVDNVSRPTMTVYSPKRNNTGAAVVVFPGGGYYVLAIDLEGTEVCDWLTSKGITCVLLKYRVPNSGMHGEGPGGRRQVKPKAPMALQDAQRTVGLVRFHASEYHIDPHKIGVLGFSAGGHLATDISTHFDKRLYPAVDAADKVSCRPDFAVVLYPGHLWISKERFDLNPDIPVSRQTPPTFLHAENDPVDSVNNSLVYYVALKNAGVPVEMHLYAEGKHAFGLRPTSFPITRWPKLVETWLETIGMIPEEGWH
;
A
#
# COMPACT_ATOMS: atom_id res chain seq x y z
N MET A 1 -55.91 -56.89 63.66
CA MET A 1 -55.46 -56.02 64.73
C MET A 1 -54.71 -54.83 64.02
N THR A 2 -55.50 -53.84 63.71
CA THR A 2 -55.68 -52.54 64.38
C THR A 2 -54.38 -51.71 64.39
N GLY A 3 -54.44 -50.62 63.71
CA GLY A 3 -54.34 -49.25 64.07
C GLY A 3 -53.78 -48.45 62.93
N ASP A 4 -54.53 -47.74 62.22
CA ASP A 4 -54.96 -46.37 62.26
C ASP A 4 -53.93 -45.34 62.77
N SER A 5 -53.65 -44.38 61.91
CA SER A 5 -53.66 -42.96 62.17
C SER A 5 -53.10 -42.12 61.03
N SER A 6 -53.90 -41.66 60.21
CA SER A 6 -54.11 -40.33 59.64
C SER A 6 -53.46 -39.15 60.37
N LYS A 7 -53.12 -38.13 59.50
CA LYS A 7 -52.79 -36.68 59.76
C LYS A 7 -51.30 -36.39 59.78
N HIS A 8 -50.72 -35.60 58.87
CA HIS A 8 -51.00 -34.20 58.58
C HIS A 8 -50.54 -33.77 57.22
N ILE A 9 -51.47 -33.34 56.41
CA ILE A 9 -51.21 -32.38 55.36
C ILE A 9 -51.06 -31.04 56.02
N TYR A 10 -50.05 -30.27 55.82
CA TYR A 10 -50.04 -28.79 55.60
C TYR A 10 -48.67 -28.21 55.31
N MET A 11 -48.62 -27.46 54.23
CA MET A 11 -47.70 -26.34 53.98
C MET A 11 -46.24 -26.64 53.69
N LEU A 12 -45.91 -26.54 52.38
CA LEU A 12 -44.72 -25.84 51.90
C LEU A 12 -44.99 -25.35 50.46
N GLU A 13 -45.86 -24.35 50.35
CA GLU A 13 -45.82 -23.40 49.27
C GLU A 13 -44.78 -22.35 49.61
N ASN A 14 -44.01 -21.92 48.60
CA ASN A 14 -43.04 -20.82 48.61
C ASN A 14 -41.58 -21.19 48.93
N MET A 15 -40.97 -21.86 47.94
CA MET A 15 -39.54 -21.66 47.72
C MET A 15 -39.30 -20.89 46.44
N PRO A 16 -38.58 -19.74 46.44
CA PRO A 16 -38.29 -19.00 45.21
C PRO A 16 -37.35 -19.81 44.32
N LYS A 17 -37.69 -19.89 43.05
CA LYS A 17 -36.85 -20.48 42.01
C LYS A 17 -35.60 -19.65 41.90
N LEU A 18 -34.48 -20.16 42.44
CA LEU A 18 -33.15 -19.62 42.27
C LEU A 18 -32.78 -19.85 40.81
N ILE A 19 -32.90 -18.82 39.97
CA ILE A 19 -32.37 -18.82 38.61
C ILE A 19 -30.87 -18.74 38.73
N LEU A 20 -30.23 -19.88 38.52
CA LEU A 20 -28.77 -19.96 38.38
C LEU A 20 -28.39 -19.36 37.04
N ALA A 21 -28.09 -18.06 37.00
CA ALA A 21 -27.53 -17.41 35.86
C ALA A 21 -26.08 -17.91 35.68
N VAL A 22 -25.89 -18.86 34.78
CA VAL A 22 -24.57 -19.27 34.33
C VAL A 22 -24.00 -18.13 33.50
N PHE A 23 -23.17 -17.29 34.11
CA PHE A 23 -22.34 -16.36 33.39
C PHE A 23 -21.28 -17.19 32.62
N LEU A 24 -21.54 -17.40 31.33
CA LEU A 24 -20.52 -17.79 30.37
C LEU A 24 -19.54 -16.63 30.25
N VAL A 25 -18.48 -16.66 31.07
CA VAL A 25 -17.33 -15.82 30.86
C VAL A 25 -16.68 -16.29 29.54
N HIS A 26 -16.99 -15.61 28.45
CA HIS A 26 -16.21 -15.71 27.25
C HIS A 26 -14.84 -15.14 27.60
N ALA A 27 -13.92 -16.00 27.95
CA ALA A 27 -12.51 -15.69 27.95
C ALA A 27 -12.12 -15.41 26.48
N SER A 28 -12.32 -14.16 26.05
CA SER A 28 -11.67 -13.64 24.86
C SER A 28 -10.19 -13.72 25.16
N GLY A 29 -9.52 -14.76 24.65
CA GLY A 29 -8.09 -14.86 24.72
C GLY A 29 -7.49 -13.58 24.16
N LEU A 30 -6.98 -12.74 25.01
CA LEU A 30 -6.06 -11.68 24.66
C LEU A 30 -4.80 -12.37 24.10
N PHE A 31 -4.86 -12.72 22.82
CA PHE A 31 -3.62 -12.97 22.08
C PHE A 31 -2.88 -11.64 22.11
N ALA A 32 -1.81 -11.56 22.88
CA ALA A 32 -0.87 -10.45 22.82
C ALA A 32 -0.45 -10.35 21.34
N GLN A 33 -0.98 -9.35 20.65
CA GLN A 33 -0.54 -9.06 19.28
C GLN A 33 0.93 -8.68 19.40
N THR A 34 1.78 -9.37 18.66
CA THR A 34 3.14 -8.90 18.42
C THR A 34 3.05 -7.43 18.04
N PRO A 35 3.86 -6.54 18.62
CA PRO A 35 3.75 -5.11 18.33
C PRO A 35 4.15 -4.85 16.88
N GLY A 36 3.19 -4.95 15.96
CA GLY A 36 3.32 -4.50 14.59
C GLY A 36 3.16 -2.99 14.49
N TRP A 37 3.53 -2.43 13.36
CA TRP A 37 3.34 -1.00 13.10
C TRP A 37 1.89 -0.56 13.26
N GLN A 38 1.69 0.58 13.90
CA GLN A 38 0.38 1.23 14.04
C GLN A 38 0.45 2.64 13.45
N PRO A 39 -0.61 3.08 12.74
CA PRO A 39 -0.68 4.44 12.25
C PRO A 39 -0.79 5.44 13.43
N PRO A 40 -0.49 6.73 13.21
CA PRO A 40 -0.71 7.77 14.20
C PRO A 40 -2.13 7.79 14.76
N ALA A 41 -2.28 8.34 15.98
CA ALA A 41 -3.58 8.45 16.63
C ALA A 41 -4.65 9.12 15.74
N GLY A 42 -5.85 8.57 15.71
CA GLY A 42 -6.95 9.03 14.86
C GLY A 42 -7.04 8.31 13.51
N HIS A 43 -6.08 7.49 13.17
CA HIS A 43 -6.10 6.65 11.97
C HIS A 43 -6.17 5.17 12.35
N ARG A 44 -6.68 4.35 11.44
CA ARG A 44 -6.77 2.89 11.63
C ARG A 44 -6.34 2.16 10.37
N GLN A 45 -5.77 1.00 10.56
CA GLN A 45 -5.49 0.06 9.48
C GLN A 45 -6.79 -0.64 9.05
N LEU A 46 -7.07 -0.61 7.75
CA LEU A 46 -8.18 -1.31 7.12
C LEU A 46 -7.64 -2.54 6.41
N PRO A 47 -8.07 -3.77 6.78
CA PRO A 47 -7.65 -4.97 6.08
C PRO A 47 -8.03 -4.92 4.60
N LEU A 48 -7.13 -5.32 3.71
CA LEU A 48 -7.43 -5.40 2.29
C LEU A 48 -8.30 -6.62 1.95
N TRP A 49 -8.09 -7.71 2.67
CA TRP A 49 -8.72 -8.99 2.40
C TRP A 49 -9.66 -9.37 3.54
N PRO A 50 -10.88 -9.84 3.25
CA PRO A 50 -11.85 -10.24 4.29
C PRO A 50 -11.43 -11.54 5.00
N GLY A 51 -10.45 -12.25 4.48
CA GLY A 51 -9.89 -13.48 5.03
C GLY A 51 -8.40 -13.59 4.76
N THR A 52 -7.94 -14.82 4.50
CA THR A 52 -6.56 -15.08 4.12
C THR A 52 -6.27 -14.43 2.76
N PRO A 53 -5.20 -13.63 2.62
CA PRO A 53 -4.79 -13.08 1.34
C PRO A 53 -4.50 -14.18 0.31
N PRO A 54 -4.70 -13.94 -1.00
CA PRO A 54 -4.29 -14.88 -2.02
C PRO A 54 -2.77 -15.14 -1.92
N ASP A 55 -2.34 -16.36 -2.25
CA ASP A 55 -0.92 -16.79 -2.23
C ASP A 55 -0.22 -16.64 -0.87
N ALA A 56 -0.97 -16.58 0.24
CA ALA A 56 -0.43 -16.41 1.59
C ALA A 56 0.58 -17.51 1.98
N GLN A 57 0.49 -18.69 1.39
CA GLN A 57 1.44 -19.79 1.61
C GLN A 57 2.87 -19.48 1.12
N PHE A 58 3.03 -18.47 0.26
CA PHE A 58 4.32 -18.02 -0.24
C PHE A 58 4.85 -16.78 0.49
N GLY A 59 4.05 -16.20 1.37
CA GLY A 59 4.39 -15.02 2.15
C GLY A 59 5.00 -15.36 3.51
N PRO A 60 5.25 -14.32 4.34
CA PRO A 60 5.72 -14.51 5.70
C PRO A 60 4.65 -15.21 6.56
N PRO A 61 5.07 -15.97 7.60
CA PRO A 61 4.14 -16.60 8.51
C PRO A 61 3.19 -15.59 9.18
N PRO A 62 1.94 -15.98 9.48
CA PRO A 62 1.02 -15.11 10.21
C PRO A 62 1.59 -14.65 11.56
N ASN A 63 1.29 -13.41 11.94
CA ASN A 63 1.66 -12.81 13.23
C ASN A 63 3.19 -12.70 13.47
N THR A 64 3.98 -12.58 12.41
CA THR A 64 5.43 -12.36 12.49
C THR A 64 5.84 -10.94 12.11
N GLU A 65 4.87 -10.04 11.85
CA GLU A 65 5.13 -8.64 11.58
C GLU A 65 5.90 -8.01 12.73
N LYS A 66 6.94 -7.28 12.41
CA LYS A 66 7.80 -6.59 13.39
C LYS A 66 8.33 -5.28 12.81
N MET A 67 8.87 -4.45 13.67
CA MET A 67 9.61 -3.25 13.33
C MET A 67 11.10 -3.51 13.63
N PRO A 68 11.92 -3.88 12.63
CA PRO A 68 13.33 -4.15 12.82
C PRO A 68 14.11 -2.89 13.23
N GLU A 69 13.70 -1.75 12.67
CA GLU A 69 14.20 -0.42 12.99
C GLU A 69 13.03 0.55 13.12
N PRO A 70 13.19 1.68 13.81
CA PRO A 70 12.18 2.73 13.87
C PRO A 70 11.79 3.21 12.46
N GLY A 71 10.49 3.16 12.15
CA GLY A 71 9.98 3.57 10.84
C GLY A 71 10.07 2.52 9.73
N GLU A 72 10.51 1.30 10.05
CA GLU A 72 10.51 0.16 9.14
C GLU A 72 9.56 -0.94 9.61
N VAL A 73 8.92 -1.61 8.65
CA VAL A 73 8.04 -2.77 8.91
C VAL A 73 8.48 -3.96 8.08
N ASP A 74 8.60 -5.11 8.72
CA ASP A 74 8.99 -6.38 8.12
C ASP A 74 7.95 -7.47 8.41
N ASN A 75 7.98 -8.55 7.64
CA ASN A 75 7.10 -9.72 7.78
C ASN A 75 5.59 -9.38 7.75
N VAL A 76 5.20 -8.51 6.84
CA VAL A 76 3.80 -8.16 6.61
C VAL A 76 3.07 -9.33 5.95
N SER A 77 2.38 -10.15 6.72
CA SER A 77 1.53 -11.24 6.23
C SER A 77 0.07 -10.83 6.03
N ARG A 78 -0.36 -9.77 6.72
CA ARG A 78 -1.71 -9.19 6.62
C ARG A 78 -1.62 -7.76 6.10
N PRO A 79 -1.76 -7.57 4.78
CA PRO A 79 -1.68 -6.25 4.20
C PRO A 79 -2.89 -5.39 4.58
N THR A 80 -2.63 -4.12 4.80
CA THR A 80 -3.64 -3.13 5.21
C THR A 80 -3.45 -1.83 4.46
N MET A 81 -4.52 -1.05 4.35
CA MET A 81 -4.44 0.35 3.95
C MET A 81 -4.84 1.26 5.11
N THR A 82 -4.26 2.46 5.16
CA THR A 82 -4.64 3.52 6.09
C THR A 82 -4.98 4.77 5.29
N VAL A 83 -6.18 5.32 5.51
CA VAL A 83 -6.66 6.51 4.79
C VAL A 83 -6.41 7.75 5.65
N TYR A 84 -5.74 8.74 5.05
CA TYR A 84 -5.47 10.06 5.60
C TYR A 84 -6.23 11.08 4.75
N SER A 85 -7.29 11.64 5.30
CA SER A 85 -8.11 12.64 4.60
C SER A 85 -7.64 14.05 4.91
N PRO A 86 -7.61 14.96 3.93
CA PRO A 86 -7.27 16.35 4.16
C PRO A 86 -8.31 17.03 5.05
N LYS A 87 -7.87 17.84 5.98
CA LYS A 87 -8.75 18.60 6.91
C LYS A 87 -9.37 19.83 6.25
N ARG A 88 -8.78 20.32 5.17
CA ARG A 88 -9.20 21.54 4.44
C ARG A 88 -8.87 21.37 2.95
N ASN A 89 -9.56 22.14 2.12
CA ASN A 89 -9.26 22.27 0.69
C ASN A 89 -9.19 20.92 -0.04
N ASN A 90 -10.12 19.99 0.25
CA ASN A 90 -10.14 18.70 -0.42
C ASN A 90 -10.29 18.91 -1.94
N THR A 91 -9.29 18.46 -2.71
CA THR A 91 -9.25 18.56 -4.17
C THR A 91 -10.06 17.46 -4.87
N GLY A 92 -10.49 16.47 -4.12
CA GLY A 92 -11.07 15.23 -4.66
C GLY A 92 -10.03 14.25 -5.20
N ALA A 93 -8.76 14.62 -5.30
CA ALA A 93 -7.71 13.70 -5.71
C ALA A 93 -7.29 12.77 -4.56
N ALA A 94 -6.86 11.56 -4.92
CA ALA A 94 -6.28 10.62 -3.98
C ALA A 94 -4.99 10.00 -4.54
N VAL A 95 -4.07 9.66 -3.65
CA VAL A 95 -2.82 8.99 -3.98
C VAL A 95 -2.65 7.77 -3.08
N VAL A 96 -2.51 6.59 -3.69
CA VAL A 96 -2.09 5.38 -2.98
C VAL A 96 -0.57 5.36 -2.93
N VAL A 97 0.00 5.38 -1.72
CA VAL A 97 1.43 5.46 -1.49
C VAL A 97 2.02 4.09 -1.21
N PHE A 98 3.09 3.77 -1.92
CA PHE A 98 3.86 2.53 -1.82
C PHE A 98 5.27 2.83 -1.28
N PRO A 99 5.55 2.61 0.01
CA PRO A 99 6.89 2.75 0.55
C PRO A 99 7.89 1.82 -0.14
N GLY A 100 9.15 2.23 -0.22
CA GLY A 100 10.26 1.38 -0.64
C GLY A 100 10.71 0.43 0.48
N GLY A 101 11.90 -0.16 0.28
CA GLY A 101 12.49 -1.13 1.20
C GLY A 101 12.89 -2.45 0.52
N GLY A 102 13.12 -2.42 -0.80
CA GLY A 102 13.64 -3.55 -1.57
C GLY A 102 12.72 -4.77 -1.60
N TYR A 103 11.45 -4.64 -1.28
CA TYR A 103 10.51 -5.73 -1.02
C TYR A 103 10.89 -6.65 0.15
N TYR A 104 11.81 -6.22 1.01
CA TYR A 104 12.18 -6.91 2.26
C TYR A 104 11.44 -6.30 3.45
N VAL A 105 11.47 -4.98 3.51
CA VAL A 105 10.84 -4.14 4.53
C VAL A 105 10.02 -3.06 3.84
N LEU A 106 9.27 -2.29 4.63
CA LEU A 106 8.61 -1.06 4.20
C LEU A 106 9.20 0.10 5.01
N ALA A 107 9.75 1.11 4.34
CA ALA A 107 10.16 2.38 4.95
C ALA A 107 8.89 3.21 5.29
N ILE A 108 8.08 2.68 6.22
CA ILE A 108 6.68 3.07 6.42
C ILE A 108 6.51 4.51 6.89
N ASP A 109 7.50 5.08 7.58
CA ASP A 109 7.47 6.47 8.03
C ASP A 109 8.06 7.39 6.97
N LEU A 110 9.31 7.18 6.56
CA LEU A 110 10.04 8.04 5.62
C LEU A 110 9.33 8.19 4.27
N GLU A 111 8.85 7.07 3.73
CA GLU A 111 8.24 6.99 2.40
C GLU A 111 6.73 6.67 2.46
N GLY A 112 6.16 6.79 3.64
CA GLY A 112 4.74 6.52 3.92
C GLY A 112 4.06 7.63 4.69
N THR A 113 4.14 7.64 6.03
CA THR A 113 3.38 8.61 6.85
C THR A 113 3.80 10.05 6.58
N GLU A 114 5.10 10.34 6.42
CA GLU A 114 5.59 11.69 6.06
C GLU A 114 5.03 12.15 4.71
N VAL A 115 4.90 11.24 3.75
CA VAL A 115 4.29 11.52 2.44
C VAL A 115 2.79 11.79 2.57
N CYS A 116 2.10 11.06 3.43
CA CYS A 116 0.68 11.29 3.68
C CYS A 116 0.43 12.66 4.34
N ASP A 117 1.31 13.09 5.24
CA ASP A 117 1.23 14.43 5.84
C ASP A 117 1.39 15.53 4.78
N TRP A 118 2.35 15.37 3.86
CA TRP A 118 2.51 16.29 2.74
C TRP A 118 1.28 16.33 1.83
N LEU A 119 0.81 15.16 1.34
CA LEU A 119 -0.34 15.08 0.43
C LEU A 119 -1.59 15.70 1.05
N THR A 120 -1.89 15.37 2.31
CA THR A 120 -3.05 15.92 3.00
C THR A 120 -2.94 17.44 3.24
N SER A 121 -1.72 17.98 3.42
CA SER A 121 -1.48 19.42 3.47
C SER A 121 -1.83 20.13 2.17
N LYS A 122 -1.81 19.41 1.04
CA LYS A 122 -2.17 19.87 -0.31
C LYS A 122 -3.62 19.57 -0.71
N GLY A 123 -4.43 19.10 0.24
CA GLY A 123 -5.83 18.77 -0.04
C GLY A 123 -6.02 17.45 -0.79
N ILE A 124 -5.01 16.60 -0.85
CA ILE A 124 -5.04 15.29 -1.52
C ILE A 124 -5.21 14.19 -0.47
N THR A 125 -6.19 13.30 -0.67
CA THR A 125 -6.33 12.13 0.20
C THR A 125 -5.16 11.18 -0.01
N CYS A 126 -4.47 10.80 1.08
CA CYS A 126 -3.43 9.80 1.03
C CYS A 126 -3.96 8.44 1.50
N VAL A 127 -3.64 7.39 0.76
CA VAL A 127 -3.90 6.01 1.17
C VAL A 127 -2.58 5.28 1.27
N LEU A 128 -2.09 5.09 2.50
CA LEU A 128 -0.84 4.38 2.74
C LEU A 128 -1.09 2.88 2.67
N LEU A 129 -0.43 2.21 1.75
CA LEU A 129 -0.49 0.76 1.61
C LEU A 129 0.67 0.09 2.36
N LYS A 130 0.35 -0.69 3.39
CA LYS A 130 1.25 -1.65 4.01
C LYS A 130 1.10 -2.97 3.27
N TYR A 131 1.85 -3.15 2.17
CA TYR A 131 1.78 -4.34 1.33
C TYR A 131 2.65 -5.48 1.87
N ARG A 132 2.41 -6.70 1.40
CA ARG A 132 3.12 -7.90 1.87
C ARG A 132 4.60 -7.87 1.52
N VAL A 133 5.43 -8.04 2.55
CA VAL A 133 6.88 -8.20 2.49
C VAL A 133 7.34 -9.21 3.56
N PRO A 134 8.45 -9.94 3.40
CA PRO A 134 9.17 -10.10 2.15
C PRO A 134 8.33 -10.81 1.09
N ASN A 135 8.56 -10.46 -0.16
CA ASN A 135 7.89 -11.11 -1.26
C ASN A 135 8.63 -12.40 -1.61
N SER A 136 8.06 -13.55 -1.27
CA SER A 136 8.69 -14.85 -1.57
C SER A 136 8.82 -15.04 -3.09
N GLY A 137 9.96 -15.59 -3.50
CA GLY A 137 10.31 -15.77 -4.91
C GLY A 137 11.03 -14.59 -5.56
N MET A 138 11.09 -13.41 -4.90
CA MET A 138 11.94 -12.31 -5.34
C MET A 138 13.41 -12.49 -4.94
N HIS A 139 13.67 -13.38 -3.99
CA HIS A 139 14.99 -13.59 -3.41
C HIS A 139 15.52 -14.93 -3.85
N GLY A 140 16.45 -14.91 -4.79
CA GLY A 140 17.28 -16.04 -5.16
C GLY A 140 18.75 -15.72 -4.86
N GLU A 141 19.55 -16.71 -4.46
CA GLU A 141 20.99 -16.56 -4.48
C GLU A 141 21.45 -16.54 -5.94
N GLY A 142 21.95 -15.40 -6.39
CA GLY A 142 22.62 -15.28 -7.68
C GLY A 142 24.07 -15.72 -7.59
N PRO A 143 24.77 -15.87 -8.74
CA PRO A 143 26.19 -16.16 -8.76
C PRO A 143 26.97 -15.16 -7.90
N GLY A 144 27.77 -15.66 -6.96
CA GLY A 144 28.57 -14.85 -6.05
C GLY A 144 27.87 -14.39 -4.77
N GLY A 145 26.76 -15.04 -4.36
CA GLY A 145 26.07 -14.75 -3.11
C GLY A 145 25.32 -13.41 -3.10
N ARG A 146 25.20 -12.75 -4.24
CA ARG A 146 24.36 -11.55 -4.37
C ARG A 146 22.90 -11.96 -4.47
N ARG A 147 22.09 -11.45 -3.58
CA ARG A 147 20.63 -11.63 -3.65
C ARG A 147 20.13 -11.07 -4.98
N GLN A 148 19.69 -11.98 -5.87
CA GLN A 148 18.99 -11.56 -7.08
C GLN A 148 17.53 -11.33 -6.72
N VAL A 149 17.11 -10.09 -6.81
CA VAL A 149 15.70 -9.76 -6.77
C VAL A 149 15.09 -10.15 -8.11
N LYS A 150 14.25 -11.16 -8.13
CA LYS A 150 13.46 -11.43 -9.33
C LYS A 150 12.43 -10.30 -9.46
N PRO A 151 12.27 -9.70 -10.66
CA PRO A 151 11.45 -8.50 -10.84
C PRO A 151 9.94 -8.75 -10.75
N LYS A 152 9.50 -9.83 -10.13
CA LYS A 152 8.08 -10.15 -9.94
C LYS A 152 7.73 -10.12 -8.46
N ALA A 153 6.85 -9.17 -8.11
CA ALA A 153 6.32 -9.03 -6.78
C ALA A 153 4.80 -9.34 -6.75
N PRO A 154 4.38 -10.58 -7.11
CA PRO A 154 2.97 -10.87 -7.37
C PRO A 154 2.07 -10.59 -6.17
N MET A 155 2.52 -10.86 -4.94
CA MET A 155 1.72 -10.58 -3.74
C MET A 155 1.57 -9.08 -3.49
N ALA A 156 2.64 -8.29 -3.67
CA ALA A 156 2.56 -6.84 -3.55
C ALA A 156 1.66 -6.23 -4.65
N LEU A 157 1.74 -6.74 -5.87
CA LEU A 157 0.89 -6.31 -6.98
C LEU A 157 -0.59 -6.68 -6.74
N GLN A 158 -0.90 -7.86 -6.20
CA GLN A 158 -2.25 -8.22 -5.77
C GLN A 158 -2.79 -7.21 -4.73
N ASP A 159 -1.96 -6.86 -3.75
CA ASP A 159 -2.32 -5.90 -2.70
C ASP A 159 -2.54 -4.49 -3.29
N ALA A 160 -1.70 -4.05 -4.23
CA ALA A 160 -1.85 -2.77 -4.92
C ALA A 160 -3.12 -2.74 -5.80
N GLN A 161 -3.39 -3.79 -6.60
CA GLN A 161 -4.60 -3.91 -7.40
C GLN A 161 -5.86 -3.86 -6.52
N ARG A 162 -5.82 -4.56 -5.39
CA ARG A 162 -6.92 -4.59 -4.43
C ARG A 162 -7.14 -3.22 -3.81
N THR A 163 -6.06 -2.54 -3.40
CA THR A 163 -6.14 -1.22 -2.76
C THR A 163 -6.73 -0.17 -3.69
N VAL A 164 -6.24 -0.06 -4.94
CA VAL A 164 -6.79 0.90 -5.91
C VAL A 164 -8.27 0.60 -6.20
N GLY A 165 -8.64 -0.67 -6.30
CA GLY A 165 -10.05 -1.09 -6.43
C GLY A 165 -10.91 -0.67 -5.23
N LEU A 166 -10.45 -0.91 -4.00
CA LEU A 166 -11.15 -0.51 -2.77
C LEU A 166 -11.30 1.01 -2.67
N VAL A 167 -10.24 1.77 -2.94
CA VAL A 167 -10.29 3.24 -2.92
C VAL A 167 -11.30 3.76 -3.93
N ARG A 168 -11.31 3.24 -5.15
CA ARG A 168 -12.27 3.64 -6.19
C ARG A 168 -13.70 3.23 -5.84
N PHE A 169 -13.91 2.06 -5.27
CA PHE A 169 -15.22 1.58 -4.87
C PHE A 169 -15.82 2.42 -3.72
N HIS A 170 -14.99 2.84 -2.77
CA HIS A 170 -15.37 3.67 -1.63
C HIS A 170 -15.10 5.18 -1.85
N ALA A 171 -14.91 5.63 -3.11
CA ALA A 171 -14.51 7.00 -3.41
C ALA A 171 -15.45 8.05 -2.82
N SER A 172 -16.77 7.83 -2.88
CA SER A 172 -17.75 8.74 -2.29
C SER A 172 -17.66 8.83 -0.76
N GLU A 173 -17.36 7.70 -0.08
CA GLU A 173 -17.18 7.64 1.37
C GLU A 173 -15.95 8.44 1.82
N TYR A 174 -14.90 8.44 1.01
CA TYR A 174 -13.66 9.17 1.28
C TYR A 174 -13.64 10.58 0.68
N HIS A 175 -14.75 11.03 0.05
CA HIS A 175 -14.85 12.31 -0.65
C HIS A 175 -13.80 12.45 -1.77
N ILE A 176 -13.58 11.38 -2.53
CA ILE A 176 -12.64 11.28 -3.64
C ILE A 176 -13.43 11.24 -4.96
N ASP A 177 -12.90 11.90 -6.00
CA ASP A 177 -13.32 11.69 -7.38
C ASP A 177 -12.77 10.33 -7.86
N PRO A 178 -13.61 9.36 -8.27
CA PRO A 178 -13.15 8.04 -8.73
C PRO A 178 -12.28 8.08 -9.99
N HIS A 179 -12.17 9.23 -10.64
CA HIS A 179 -11.33 9.48 -11.82
C HIS A 179 -10.05 10.28 -11.49
N LYS A 180 -9.74 10.50 -10.21
CA LYS A 180 -8.55 11.21 -9.73
C LYS A 180 -7.77 10.40 -8.69
N ILE A 181 -7.60 9.10 -8.93
CA ILE A 181 -6.90 8.19 -8.04
C ILE A 181 -5.56 7.79 -8.67
N GLY A 182 -4.48 8.35 -8.15
CA GLY A 182 -3.12 8.03 -8.57
C GLY A 182 -2.39 7.10 -7.62
N VAL A 183 -1.18 6.74 -8.04
CA VAL A 183 -0.23 5.98 -7.21
C VAL A 183 1.09 6.75 -7.09
N LEU A 184 1.77 6.59 -5.97
CA LEU A 184 3.10 7.15 -5.73
C LEU A 184 3.96 6.09 -5.06
N GLY A 185 5.16 5.87 -5.58
CA GLY A 185 6.06 4.87 -5.01
C GLY A 185 7.53 5.23 -5.10
N PHE A 186 8.31 4.71 -4.17
CA PHE A 186 9.73 4.94 -4.00
C PHE A 186 10.51 3.64 -4.15
N SER A 187 11.64 3.62 -4.86
CA SER A 187 12.51 2.44 -4.96
C SER A 187 11.72 1.19 -5.39
N ALA A 188 11.65 0.15 -4.56
CA ALA A 188 10.79 -1.02 -4.79
C ALA A 188 9.30 -0.64 -4.88
N GLY A 189 8.82 0.35 -4.10
CA GLY A 189 7.48 0.92 -4.24
C GLY A 189 7.29 1.67 -5.55
N GLY A 190 8.36 2.28 -6.10
CA GLY A 190 8.38 2.86 -7.44
C GLY A 190 8.22 1.79 -8.53
N HIS A 191 8.86 0.65 -8.37
CA HIS A 191 8.59 -0.53 -9.21
C HIS A 191 7.13 -0.95 -9.09
N LEU A 192 6.58 -1.06 -7.87
CA LEU A 192 5.18 -1.44 -7.65
C LEU A 192 4.20 -0.44 -8.28
N ALA A 193 4.50 0.86 -8.24
CA ALA A 193 3.72 1.89 -8.93
C ALA A 193 3.74 1.70 -10.45
N THR A 194 4.88 1.28 -11.01
CA THR A 194 5.02 0.92 -12.41
C THR A 194 4.25 -0.36 -12.74
N ASP A 195 4.36 -1.38 -11.88
CA ASP A 195 3.67 -2.65 -12.03
C ASP A 195 2.15 -2.47 -12.10
N ILE A 196 1.53 -1.79 -11.14
CA ILE A 196 0.07 -1.55 -11.15
C ILE A 196 -0.35 -0.67 -12.33
N SER A 197 0.52 0.24 -12.80
CA SER A 197 0.28 1.09 -13.96
C SER A 197 0.29 0.35 -15.29
N THR A 198 0.78 -0.88 -15.32
CA THR A 198 0.89 -1.72 -16.51
C THR A 198 0.14 -3.05 -16.41
N HIS A 199 -0.30 -3.45 -15.19
CA HIS A 199 -1.01 -4.71 -14.92
C HIS A 199 -2.40 -4.46 -14.30
N PHE A 200 -3.19 -3.57 -14.88
CA PHE A 200 -4.52 -3.23 -14.36
C PHE A 200 -5.67 -3.96 -15.09
N ASP A 201 -5.44 -4.49 -16.30
CA ASP A 201 -6.48 -5.12 -17.10
C ASP A 201 -6.95 -6.45 -16.51
N LYS A 202 -6.03 -7.17 -15.86
CA LYS A 202 -6.30 -8.47 -15.25
C LYS A 202 -5.76 -8.49 -13.82
N ARG A 203 -6.66 -8.75 -12.88
CA ARG A 203 -6.26 -8.98 -11.49
C ARG A 203 -5.51 -10.31 -11.35
N LEU A 204 -4.48 -10.33 -10.51
CA LEU A 204 -3.68 -11.53 -10.21
C LEU A 204 -4.36 -12.45 -9.18
N TYR A 205 -5.63 -12.22 -8.88
CA TYR A 205 -6.41 -13.01 -7.94
C TYR A 205 -7.88 -13.08 -8.38
N PRO A 206 -8.63 -14.12 -7.95
CA PRO A 206 -10.06 -14.20 -8.16
C PRO A 206 -10.79 -13.07 -7.46
N ALA A 207 -11.87 -12.55 -8.07
CA ALA A 207 -12.68 -11.50 -7.44
C ALA A 207 -13.22 -11.96 -6.07
N VAL A 208 -13.08 -11.08 -5.08
CA VAL A 208 -13.45 -11.35 -3.68
C VAL A 208 -14.82 -10.75 -3.37
N ASP A 209 -15.07 -9.52 -3.84
CA ASP A 209 -16.30 -8.78 -3.58
C ASP A 209 -16.61 -7.75 -4.70
N ALA A 210 -17.54 -6.84 -4.42
CA ALA A 210 -17.97 -5.83 -5.39
C ALA A 210 -16.87 -4.83 -5.76
N ALA A 211 -15.89 -4.58 -4.88
CA ALA A 211 -14.78 -3.67 -5.18
C ALA A 211 -13.85 -4.22 -6.29
N ASP A 212 -13.88 -5.53 -6.54
CA ASP A 212 -13.10 -6.12 -7.62
C ASP A 212 -13.76 -6.01 -9.00
N LYS A 213 -14.99 -5.50 -9.06
CA LYS A 213 -15.69 -5.22 -10.32
C LYS A 213 -15.36 -3.84 -10.90
N VAL A 214 -14.77 -2.93 -10.08
CA VAL A 214 -14.32 -1.63 -10.56
C VAL A 214 -12.87 -1.69 -11.03
N SER A 215 -12.47 -0.74 -11.88
CA SER A 215 -11.10 -0.69 -12.40
C SER A 215 -10.07 -0.48 -11.29
N CYS A 216 -8.97 -1.22 -11.35
CA CYS A 216 -7.78 -0.96 -10.52
C CYS A 216 -6.69 -0.17 -11.27
N ARG A 217 -7.00 0.38 -12.45
CA ARG A 217 -6.07 1.25 -13.18
C ARG A 217 -5.90 2.57 -12.44
N PRO A 218 -4.67 2.99 -12.12
CA PRO A 218 -4.42 4.34 -11.61
C PRO A 218 -4.74 5.39 -12.69
N ASP A 219 -5.17 6.59 -12.28
CA ASP A 219 -5.43 7.68 -13.21
C ASP A 219 -4.15 8.47 -13.53
N PHE A 220 -3.15 8.40 -12.65
CA PHE A 220 -1.79 8.92 -12.82
C PHE A 220 -0.80 8.15 -11.94
N ALA A 221 0.51 8.28 -12.23
CA ALA A 221 1.56 7.64 -11.44
C ALA A 221 2.73 8.60 -11.18
N VAL A 222 3.25 8.57 -9.95
CA VAL A 222 4.47 9.24 -9.51
C VAL A 222 5.49 8.18 -9.11
N VAL A 223 6.59 8.12 -9.82
CA VAL A 223 7.59 7.05 -9.70
C VAL A 223 8.94 7.66 -9.34
N LEU A 224 9.40 7.41 -8.12
CA LEU A 224 10.58 8.02 -7.55
C LEU A 224 11.69 6.98 -7.40
N TYR A 225 12.85 7.24 -7.99
CA TYR A 225 14.04 6.37 -8.00
C TYR A 225 13.72 4.87 -8.05
N PRO A 226 12.95 4.42 -9.07
CA PRO A 226 12.48 3.04 -9.14
C PRO A 226 13.61 2.05 -9.35
N GLY A 227 13.52 0.87 -8.72
CA GLY A 227 14.33 -0.29 -9.03
C GLY A 227 13.72 -1.20 -10.11
N HIS A 228 14.43 -2.25 -10.50
CA HIS A 228 13.95 -3.43 -11.26
C HIS A 228 13.35 -3.18 -12.65
N LEU A 229 13.37 -1.98 -13.19
CA LEU A 229 12.86 -1.66 -14.52
C LEU A 229 13.91 -1.89 -15.62
N TRP A 230 15.19 -1.76 -15.30
CA TRP A 230 16.32 -2.08 -16.16
C TRP A 230 17.07 -3.29 -15.59
N ILE A 231 16.92 -4.45 -16.23
CA ILE A 231 17.41 -5.73 -15.71
C ILE A 231 18.63 -6.27 -16.46
N SER A 232 18.93 -5.74 -17.65
CA SER A 232 20.05 -6.18 -18.49
C SER A 232 21.14 -5.12 -18.51
N LYS A 233 22.38 -5.50 -18.15
CA LYS A 233 23.55 -4.62 -18.32
C LYS A 233 24.05 -4.56 -19.77
N GLU A 234 23.62 -5.50 -20.61
CA GLU A 234 24.07 -5.64 -22.00
C GLU A 234 23.16 -4.87 -22.98
N ARG A 235 21.92 -4.63 -22.59
CA ARG A 235 20.91 -3.95 -23.42
C ARG A 235 20.22 -2.86 -22.62
N PHE A 236 19.93 -1.76 -23.26
CA PHE A 236 19.19 -0.64 -22.68
C PHE A 236 17.69 -0.81 -22.97
N ASP A 237 17.11 -1.91 -22.44
CA ASP A 237 15.71 -2.28 -22.62
C ASP A 237 14.97 -2.26 -21.31
N LEU A 238 13.68 -1.93 -21.37
CA LEU A 238 12.77 -2.09 -20.26
C LEU A 238 12.62 -3.58 -19.91
N ASN A 239 12.48 -3.87 -18.63
CA ASN A 239 12.08 -5.18 -18.14
C ASN A 239 10.84 -5.69 -18.90
N PRO A 240 10.90 -6.87 -19.57
CA PRO A 240 9.78 -7.40 -20.34
C PRO A 240 8.53 -7.71 -19.50
N ASP A 241 8.68 -7.79 -18.18
CA ASP A 241 7.55 -7.96 -17.26
C ASP A 241 6.78 -6.64 -17.03
N ILE A 242 7.15 -5.53 -17.67
CA ILE A 242 6.48 -4.23 -17.59
C ILE A 242 5.84 -3.90 -18.96
N PRO A 243 4.63 -4.37 -19.24
CA PRO A 243 3.98 -4.21 -20.54
C PRO A 243 3.35 -2.82 -20.71
N VAL A 244 4.17 -1.82 -21.06
CA VAL A 244 3.69 -0.46 -21.33
C VAL A 244 2.78 -0.44 -22.55
N SER A 245 1.65 0.24 -22.43
CA SER A 245 0.66 0.42 -23.51
C SER A 245 0.13 1.85 -23.53
N ARG A 246 -0.68 2.20 -24.52
CA ARG A 246 -1.38 3.51 -24.58
C ARG A 246 -2.33 3.74 -23.40
N GLN A 247 -2.72 2.69 -22.70
CA GLN A 247 -3.61 2.76 -21.53
C GLN A 247 -2.83 2.94 -20.22
N THR A 248 -1.50 2.82 -20.23
CA THR A 248 -0.66 3.18 -19.09
C THR A 248 -0.94 4.64 -18.70
N PRO A 249 -1.13 4.97 -17.41
CA PRO A 249 -1.50 6.32 -17.01
C PRO A 249 -0.37 7.33 -17.25
N PRO A 250 -0.69 8.65 -17.36
CA PRO A 250 0.31 9.71 -17.31
C PRO A 250 1.25 9.52 -16.13
N THR A 251 2.55 9.69 -16.33
CA THR A 251 3.57 9.32 -15.37
C THR A 251 4.57 10.44 -15.14
N PHE A 252 4.86 10.72 -13.85
CA PHE A 252 5.96 11.56 -13.40
C PHE A 252 7.12 10.67 -12.94
N LEU A 253 8.31 10.93 -13.43
CA LEU A 253 9.55 10.20 -13.10
C LEU A 253 10.56 11.14 -12.46
N HIS A 254 11.21 10.67 -11.42
CA HIS A 254 12.22 11.43 -10.72
C HIS A 254 13.32 10.52 -10.19
N ALA A 255 14.54 10.74 -10.60
CA ALA A 255 15.66 9.88 -10.25
C ALA A 255 17.01 10.60 -10.30
N GLU A 256 18.01 9.90 -9.82
CA GLU A 256 19.41 10.28 -9.91
C GLU A 256 20.28 9.10 -10.30
N ASN A 257 21.58 9.35 -10.50
CA ASN A 257 22.55 8.30 -10.66
C ASN A 257 23.02 7.79 -9.29
N ASP A 258 22.19 6.97 -8.64
CA ASP A 258 22.52 6.40 -7.34
C ASP A 258 23.14 4.97 -7.46
N PRO A 259 23.92 4.53 -6.45
CA PRO A 259 24.56 3.23 -6.49
C PRO A 259 23.62 2.06 -6.18
N VAL A 260 22.42 2.32 -5.67
CA VAL A 260 21.42 1.29 -5.28
C VAL A 260 20.56 0.95 -6.49
N ASP A 261 19.87 1.96 -7.04
CA ASP A 261 18.98 1.83 -8.18
C ASP A 261 19.42 2.76 -9.31
N SER A 262 20.03 2.18 -10.34
CA SER A 262 20.54 2.95 -11.48
C SER A 262 19.46 3.83 -12.11
N VAL A 263 19.82 5.06 -12.46
CA VAL A 263 19.01 6.00 -13.25
C VAL A 263 18.47 5.36 -14.56
N ASN A 264 19.13 4.33 -15.05
CA ASN A 264 18.67 3.59 -16.22
C ASN A 264 17.27 3.00 -16.04
N ASN A 265 16.85 2.68 -14.81
CA ASN A 265 15.49 2.24 -14.55
C ASN A 265 14.46 3.29 -15.04
N SER A 266 14.65 4.55 -14.67
CA SER A 266 13.76 5.65 -15.10
C SER A 266 13.89 5.94 -16.60
N LEU A 267 15.09 5.88 -17.15
CA LEU A 267 15.35 6.17 -18.56
C LEU A 267 14.67 5.15 -19.49
N VAL A 268 14.81 3.84 -19.23
CA VAL A 268 14.17 2.81 -20.07
C VAL A 268 12.65 2.89 -20.00
N TYR A 269 12.10 3.21 -18.82
CA TYR A 269 10.67 3.37 -18.65
C TYR A 269 10.15 4.63 -19.36
N TYR A 270 10.85 5.75 -19.26
CA TYR A 270 10.53 6.98 -20.00
C TYR A 270 10.45 6.72 -21.50
N VAL A 271 11.45 6.04 -22.06
CA VAL A 271 11.46 5.71 -23.50
C VAL A 271 10.29 4.85 -23.90
N ALA A 272 9.95 3.85 -23.07
CA ALA A 272 8.79 2.98 -23.32
C ALA A 272 7.45 3.75 -23.28
N LEU A 273 7.25 4.61 -22.28
CA LEU A 273 6.07 5.46 -22.16
C LEU A 273 5.93 6.39 -23.37
N LYS A 274 7.00 7.09 -23.73
CA LYS A 274 7.02 7.98 -24.90
C LYS A 274 6.69 7.23 -26.19
N ASN A 275 7.26 6.05 -26.39
CA ASN A 275 7.00 5.24 -27.60
C ASN A 275 5.56 4.73 -27.65
N ALA A 276 4.93 4.50 -26.50
CA ALA A 276 3.52 4.14 -26.39
C ALA A 276 2.57 5.33 -26.53
N GLY A 277 3.08 6.57 -26.59
CA GLY A 277 2.28 7.80 -26.66
C GLY A 277 1.63 8.17 -25.32
N VAL A 278 2.20 7.73 -24.20
CA VAL A 278 1.76 8.08 -22.84
C VAL A 278 2.41 9.41 -22.44
N PRO A 279 1.65 10.40 -21.92
CA PRO A 279 2.23 11.61 -21.35
C PRO A 279 3.19 11.27 -20.21
N VAL A 280 4.41 11.78 -20.28
CA VAL A 280 5.45 11.52 -19.28
C VAL A 280 6.29 12.76 -19.06
N GLU A 281 6.50 13.10 -17.79
CA GLU A 281 7.44 14.13 -17.33
C GLU A 281 8.56 13.46 -16.53
N MET A 282 9.81 13.87 -16.73
CA MET A 282 10.95 13.28 -16.03
C MET A 282 11.97 14.32 -15.61
N HIS A 283 12.42 14.22 -14.36
CA HIS A 283 13.48 15.03 -13.78
C HIS A 283 14.64 14.14 -13.34
N LEU A 284 15.84 14.44 -13.82
CA LEU A 284 17.06 13.70 -13.52
C LEU A 284 18.11 14.60 -12.88
N TYR A 285 18.83 14.06 -11.92
CA TYR A 285 19.87 14.75 -11.17
C TYR A 285 21.17 13.96 -11.21
N ALA A 286 22.30 14.69 -11.13
CA ALA A 286 23.61 14.06 -11.10
C ALA A 286 23.87 13.35 -9.77
N GLU A 287 23.32 13.89 -8.69
CA GLU A 287 23.55 13.43 -7.32
C GLU A 287 22.30 13.63 -6.46
N GLY A 288 22.12 12.82 -5.40
CA GLY A 288 20.99 12.96 -4.47
C GLY A 288 20.96 11.97 -3.34
N LYS A 289 21.56 10.83 -3.49
CA LYS A 289 21.49 9.63 -2.62
C LYS A 289 20.15 8.91 -2.70
N HIS A 290 20.14 7.63 -2.32
CA HIS A 290 18.94 6.81 -2.27
C HIS A 290 18.13 7.05 -0.98
N ALA A 291 16.82 6.78 -1.01
CA ALA A 291 15.93 6.78 0.16
C ALA A 291 15.92 8.10 0.94
N PHE A 292 15.77 9.24 0.25
CA PHE A 292 15.66 10.54 0.91
C PHE A 292 14.21 10.89 1.31
N GLY A 293 13.19 10.27 0.70
CA GLY A 293 11.77 10.56 0.96
C GLY A 293 11.44 12.04 0.77
N LEU A 294 10.87 12.67 1.82
CA LEU A 294 10.61 14.10 1.89
C LEU A 294 11.65 14.88 2.69
N ARG A 295 12.62 14.20 3.32
CA ARG A 295 13.57 14.82 4.22
C ARG A 295 14.57 15.67 3.44
N PRO A 296 14.74 16.96 3.80
CA PRO A 296 15.64 17.84 3.09
C PRO A 296 17.09 17.35 3.16
N THR A 297 17.77 17.43 2.02
CA THR A 297 19.22 17.25 1.92
C THR A 297 19.85 18.47 1.29
N SER A 298 21.18 18.52 1.17
CA SER A 298 21.88 19.56 0.41
C SER A 298 21.65 19.49 -1.11
N PHE A 299 21.04 18.39 -1.59
CA PHE A 299 20.83 18.14 -3.02
C PHE A 299 19.47 18.66 -3.52
N PRO A 300 19.43 19.28 -4.72
CA PRO A 300 18.19 19.81 -5.30
C PRO A 300 17.11 18.74 -5.53
N ILE A 301 17.49 17.46 -5.67
CA ILE A 301 16.57 16.36 -5.89
C ILE A 301 15.47 16.28 -4.82
N THR A 302 15.75 16.67 -3.58
CA THR A 302 14.76 16.65 -2.48
C THR A 302 13.66 17.70 -2.60
N ARG A 303 13.69 18.55 -3.64
CA ARG A 303 12.63 19.51 -3.97
C ARG A 303 11.53 18.92 -4.85
N TRP A 304 11.56 17.63 -5.09
CA TRP A 304 10.61 16.91 -5.93
C TRP A 304 9.12 17.13 -5.58
N PRO A 305 8.70 17.38 -4.30
CA PRO A 305 7.30 17.57 -4.00
C PRO A 305 6.69 18.76 -4.77
N LYS A 306 7.43 19.86 -4.90
CA LYS A 306 6.94 21.03 -5.66
C LYS A 306 6.82 20.74 -7.17
N LEU A 307 7.69 19.91 -7.72
CA LEU A 307 7.61 19.48 -9.13
C LEU A 307 6.36 18.62 -9.36
N VAL A 308 6.08 17.69 -8.44
CA VAL A 308 4.88 16.85 -8.50
C VAL A 308 3.61 17.69 -8.35
N GLU A 309 3.57 18.65 -7.45
CA GLU A 309 2.44 19.58 -7.30
C GLU A 309 2.14 20.28 -8.64
N THR A 310 3.14 20.92 -9.23
CA THR A 310 3.01 21.61 -10.52
C THR A 310 2.57 20.65 -11.65
N TRP A 311 3.12 19.46 -11.68
CA TRP A 311 2.73 18.44 -12.65
C TRP A 311 1.27 18.00 -12.48
N LEU A 312 0.80 17.78 -11.24
CA LEU A 312 -0.58 17.40 -10.93
C LEU A 312 -1.57 18.50 -11.34
N GLU A 313 -1.20 19.80 -11.18
CA GLU A 313 -1.95 20.92 -11.73
C GLU A 313 -2.03 20.84 -13.25
N THR A 314 -0.90 20.63 -13.92
CA THR A 314 -0.79 20.56 -15.39
C THR A 314 -1.68 19.48 -16.00
N ILE A 315 -1.78 18.32 -15.34
CA ILE A 315 -2.64 17.21 -15.81
C ILE A 315 -4.07 17.27 -15.25
N GLY A 316 -4.47 18.36 -14.56
CA GLY A 316 -5.81 18.59 -14.06
C GLY A 316 -6.26 17.71 -12.90
N MET A 317 -5.33 17.11 -12.19
CA MET A 317 -5.64 16.27 -11.02
C MET A 317 -5.94 17.10 -9.78
N ILE A 318 -5.27 18.23 -9.62
CA ILE A 318 -5.56 19.22 -8.58
C ILE A 318 -5.81 20.59 -9.22
N PRO A 319 -6.50 21.52 -8.53
CA PRO A 319 -6.68 22.88 -9.01
C PRO A 319 -5.35 23.60 -9.19
N GLU A 320 -5.24 24.45 -10.20
CA GLU A 320 -4.09 25.36 -10.34
C GLU A 320 -4.06 26.33 -9.14
N GLU A 321 -2.94 26.37 -8.42
CA GLU A 321 -2.64 27.50 -7.53
C GLU A 321 -2.31 28.69 -8.45
N GLY A 322 -3.18 29.72 -8.48
CA GLY A 322 -2.98 30.88 -9.34
C GLY A 322 -1.55 31.43 -9.16
N TRP A 323 -0.86 31.58 -10.28
CA TRP A 323 0.44 32.24 -10.35
C TRP A 323 0.24 33.72 -9.94
N HIS A 324 0.50 34.05 -8.68
CA HIS A 324 0.48 35.43 -8.16
C HIS A 324 1.90 35.97 -8.01
#